data_6ff1b8e5b4065335d2c2fc63e2166ee6
#
_entry.id   6ff1b8e5b4065335d2c2fc63e2166ee6
#
_cell.length_a   1.000
_cell.length_b   1.000
_cell.length_c   1.000
_cell.angle_alpha   90.00
_cell.angle_beta   90.00
_cell.angle_gamma   90.00
#
_symmetry.space_group_name_H-M   'P 1'
#
loop_
_entity.id
_entity.type
_entity.pdbx_description
1 polymer ?
#
loop_
_entity_poly.entity_id
_entity_poly.type
_entity_poly.pdbx_seq_one_letter_code
_entity_poly.pdbx_strand_id
1 'polypeptide(L)'
;MNNITWLYGKKLENLDILLSLEKKYNFSFPSEYKDIVLLNDGATPIPQNFTVAGKEKVFNYLAKVADIETIFANICREYNSKQILVPFADDPAGNLICFDYTEDKTIPHVTFLNTDDGEIIEIAKTFNDFLQILV
;
A
#
# COMPACT_ATOMS: atom_id res chain seq x y z
N MET A 1 3.57 -20.08 4.15
CA MET A 1 4.01 -18.71 3.81
C MET A 1 4.13 -18.59 2.30
N ASN A 2 3.52 -17.57 1.70
CA ASN A 2 3.59 -17.38 0.26
C ASN A 2 4.97 -16.85 -0.14
N ASN A 3 5.57 -17.50 -1.13
CA ASN A 3 6.77 -16.99 -1.74
C ASN A 3 6.37 -16.04 -2.85
N ILE A 4 6.69 -14.77 -2.67
CA ILE A 4 6.34 -13.72 -3.62
C ILE A 4 7.58 -13.34 -4.42
N THR A 5 7.44 -13.34 -5.75
CA THR A 5 8.45 -12.82 -6.65
C THR A 5 8.04 -11.42 -7.08
N TRP A 6 8.95 -10.46 -6.95
CA TRP A 6 8.70 -9.07 -7.34
C TRP A 6 9.34 -8.81 -8.69
N LEU A 7 8.53 -8.39 -9.67
CA LEU A 7 8.96 -8.20 -11.06
C LEU A 7 8.90 -6.73 -11.47
N TYR A 8 9.81 -6.33 -12.35
CA TYR A 8 9.82 -5.02 -13.03
C TYR A 8 10.10 -3.83 -12.12
N GLY A 9 10.50 -4.07 -10.87
CA GLY A 9 10.85 -2.99 -9.96
C GLY A 9 12.25 -2.46 -10.21
N LYS A 10 12.55 -1.31 -9.63
CA LYS A 10 13.86 -0.69 -9.66
C LYS A 10 14.43 -0.59 -8.26
N LYS A 11 15.72 -0.84 -8.13
CA LYS A 11 16.42 -0.68 -6.86
C LYS A 11 16.52 0.82 -6.53
N LEU A 12 16.15 1.17 -5.29
CA LEU A 12 16.37 2.52 -4.74
C LEU A 12 17.79 2.66 -4.22
N GLU A 13 18.34 3.86 -4.23
CA GLU A 13 19.63 4.13 -3.61
C GLU A 13 19.55 4.07 -2.08
N ASN A 14 18.42 4.54 -1.52
CA ASN A 14 18.19 4.57 -0.08
C ASN A 14 16.68 4.73 0.18
N LEU A 15 16.30 4.78 1.46
CA LEU A 15 14.91 4.94 1.89
C LEU A 15 14.58 6.36 2.37
N ASP A 16 15.37 7.37 2.01
CA ASP A 16 15.23 8.72 2.56
C ASP A 16 13.85 9.32 2.35
N ILE A 17 13.20 9.06 1.20
CA ILE A 17 11.85 9.55 0.94
C ILE A 17 10.86 8.97 1.95
N LEU A 18 10.90 7.65 2.18
CA LEU A 18 10.00 7.01 3.14
C LEU A 18 10.27 7.50 4.56
N LEU A 19 11.53 7.62 4.94
CA LEU A 19 11.90 8.09 6.27
C LEU A 19 11.46 9.54 6.50
N SER A 20 11.52 10.38 5.47
CA SER A 20 11.02 11.74 5.52
C SER A 20 9.50 11.79 5.71
N LEU A 21 8.76 10.91 5.04
CA LEU A 21 7.31 10.81 5.20
C LEU A 21 6.94 10.35 6.61
N GLU A 22 7.66 9.37 7.15
CA GLU A 22 7.45 8.90 8.52
C GLU A 22 7.60 10.05 9.52
N LYS A 23 8.63 10.85 9.35
CA LYS A 23 8.89 11.99 10.24
C LYS A 23 7.86 13.09 10.07
N LYS A 24 7.52 13.43 8.82
CA LYS A 24 6.59 14.52 8.50
C LYS A 24 5.17 14.25 9.02
N TYR A 25 4.71 13.01 8.89
CA TYR A 25 3.33 12.64 9.21
C TYR A 25 3.19 11.83 10.50
N ASN A 26 4.30 11.54 11.17
CA ASN A 26 4.34 10.83 12.44
C ASN A 26 3.72 9.43 12.39
N PHE A 27 4.19 8.60 11.46
CA PHE A 27 3.83 7.19 11.38
C PHE A 27 5.05 6.36 10.96
N SER A 28 4.93 5.03 11.01
CA SER A 28 5.99 4.12 10.59
C SER A 28 5.49 3.20 9.48
N PHE A 29 6.23 3.09 8.38
CA PHE A 29 5.97 2.06 7.40
C PHE A 29 6.39 0.69 7.95
N PRO A 30 5.67 -0.40 7.60
CA PRO A 30 6.11 -1.74 7.99
C PRO A 30 7.55 -2.02 7.53
N SER A 31 8.34 -2.66 8.39
CA SER A 31 9.75 -2.95 8.04
C SER A 31 9.86 -3.85 6.82
N GLU A 32 8.95 -4.84 6.69
CA GLU A 32 8.92 -5.73 5.53
C GLU A 32 8.64 -4.97 4.24
N TYR A 33 7.76 -3.97 4.29
CA TYR A 33 7.48 -3.11 3.14
C TYR A 33 8.74 -2.33 2.75
N LYS A 34 9.42 -1.73 3.72
CA LYS A 34 10.67 -0.98 3.46
C LYS A 34 11.73 -1.87 2.82
N ASP A 35 11.88 -3.10 3.30
CA ASP A 35 12.83 -4.06 2.73
C ASP A 35 12.48 -4.40 1.28
N ILE A 36 11.22 -4.60 0.99
CA ILE A 36 10.75 -4.93 -0.36
C ILE A 36 11.00 -3.78 -1.33
N VAL A 37 10.56 -2.56 -1.00
CA VAL A 37 10.64 -1.44 -1.93
C VAL A 37 12.07 -0.95 -2.14
N LEU A 38 12.95 -1.16 -1.18
CA LEU A 38 14.36 -0.80 -1.37
C LEU A 38 14.95 -1.46 -2.61
N LEU A 39 14.57 -2.70 -2.87
CA LEU A 39 15.06 -3.48 -4.00
C LEU A 39 14.08 -3.52 -5.19
N ASN A 40 12.83 -3.12 -5.00
CA ASN A 40 11.75 -3.41 -5.94
C ASN A 40 10.74 -2.25 -6.05
N ASP A 41 11.21 -1.01 -6.13
CA ASP A 41 10.32 0.14 -6.25
C ASP A 41 9.46 0.04 -7.52
N GLY A 42 8.15 0.16 -7.37
CA GLY A 42 7.21 0.08 -8.50
C GLY A 42 6.94 -1.32 -9.04
N ALA A 43 7.35 -2.37 -8.33
CA ALA A 43 7.26 -3.75 -8.81
C ALA A 43 5.83 -4.32 -8.76
N THR A 44 5.64 -5.39 -9.52
CA THR A 44 4.45 -6.24 -9.53
C THR A 44 4.75 -7.54 -8.77
N PRO A 45 3.88 -8.00 -7.86
CA PRO A 45 4.08 -9.27 -7.18
C PRO A 45 3.53 -10.44 -7.99
N ILE A 46 4.13 -11.62 -7.81
CA ILE A 46 3.60 -12.89 -8.30
C ILE A 46 3.64 -13.85 -7.11
N PRO A 47 2.53 -14.36 -6.59
CA PRO A 47 1.13 -14.16 -7.05
C PRO A 47 0.60 -12.76 -6.73
N GLN A 48 -0.49 -12.36 -7.41
CA GLN A 48 -0.97 -10.97 -7.35
C GLN A 48 -2.47 -10.83 -7.04
N ASN A 49 -3.21 -11.93 -6.93
CA ASN A 49 -4.66 -11.87 -6.76
C ASN A 49 -5.06 -11.94 -5.28
N PHE A 50 -6.10 -11.20 -4.93
CA PHE A 50 -6.70 -11.23 -3.60
C PHE A 50 -8.19 -10.96 -3.70
N THR A 51 -8.94 -11.24 -2.62
CA THR A 51 -10.39 -11.08 -2.60
C THR A 51 -10.79 -9.94 -1.67
N VAL A 52 -11.69 -9.07 -2.13
CA VAL A 52 -12.27 -7.98 -1.33
C VAL A 52 -13.78 -8.10 -1.43
N ALA A 53 -14.45 -8.30 -0.29
CA ALA A 53 -15.91 -8.41 -0.22
C ALA A 53 -16.47 -9.43 -1.24
N GLY A 54 -15.80 -10.58 -1.38
CA GLY A 54 -16.18 -11.64 -2.29
C GLY A 54 -15.80 -11.43 -3.75
N LYS A 55 -15.16 -10.33 -4.09
CA LYS A 55 -14.72 -10.03 -5.46
C LYS A 55 -13.23 -10.17 -5.60
N GLU A 56 -12.76 -10.78 -6.69
CA GLU A 56 -11.35 -10.91 -6.99
C GLU A 56 -10.78 -9.58 -7.45
N LYS A 57 -9.64 -9.22 -6.89
CA LYS A 57 -8.88 -8.02 -7.22
C LYS A 57 -7.43 -8.40 -7.56
N VAL A 58 -6.74 -7.49 -8.21
CA VAL A 58 -5.35 -7.68 -8.64
C VAL A 58 -4.47 -6.61 -8.02
N PHE A 59 -3.40 -7.05 -7.34
CA PHE A 59 -2.33 -6.15 -6.92
C PHE A 59 -1.49 -5.87 -8.17
N ASN A 60 -1.68 -4.70 -8.77
CA ASN A 60 -1.03 -4.35 -10.04
C ASN A 60 0.44 -3.97 -9.82
N TYR A 61 0.68 -2.80 -9.21
CA TYR A 61 2.04 -2.31 -8.94
C TYR A 61 2.14 -1.73 -7.55
N LEU A 62 3.32 -1.92 -6.92
CA LEU A 62 3.69 -1.06 -5.80
C LEU A 62 3.75 0.39 -6.31
N ALA A 63 3.18 1.31 -5.56
CA ALA A 63 3.33 2.73 -5.85
C ALA A 63 4.83 3.07 -5.81
N LYS A 64 5.30 3.84 -6.79
CA LYS A 64 6.66 4.36 -6.71
C LYS A 64 6.77 5.24 -5.47
N VAL A 65 7.82 5.04 -4.70
CA VAL A 65 8.04 5.76 -3.45
C VAL A 65 7.95 7.27 -3.66
N ALA A 66 8.49 7.76 -4.78
CA ALA A 66 8.46 9.18 -5.12
C ALA A 66 7.05 9.76 -5.33
N ASP A 67 6.05 8.90 -5.60
CA ASP A 67 4.67 9.34 -5.89
C ASP A 67 3.75 9.23 -4.67
N ILE A 68 4.16 8.57 -3.60
CA ILE A 68 3.29 8.27 -2.45
C ILE A 68 2.69 9.52 -1.84
N GLU A 69 3.50 10.55 -1.59
CA GLU A 69 3.02 11.76 -0.94
C GLU A 69 1.96 12.49 -1.77
N THR A 70 2.15 12.56 -3.08
CA THR A 70 1.18 13.18 -3.99
C THR A 70 -0.15 12.44 -3.98
N ILE A 71 -0.11 11.10 -4.03
CA ILE A 71 -1.33 10.28 -4.02
C ILE A 71 -2.02 10.40 -2.65
N PHE A 72 -1.26 10.39 -1.56
CA PHE A 72 -1.78 10.58 -0.21
C PHE A 72 -2.50 11.94 -0.08
N ALA A 73 -1.90 13.01 -0.58
CA ALA A 73 -2.52 14.33 -0.58
C ALA A 73 -3.83 14.35 -1.38
N ASN A 74 -3.89 13.65 -2.50
CA ASN A 74 -5.10 13.53 -3.32
C ASN A 74 -6.21 12.79 -2.55
N ILE A 75 -5.88 11.72 -1.84
CA ILE A 75 -6.85 11.00 -1.01
C ILE A 75 -7.44 11.93 0.05
N CYS A 76 -6.59 12.66 0.75
CA CYS A 76 -7.04 13.60 1.80
C CYS A 76 -7.99 14.65 1.24
N ARG A 77 -7.75 15.11 0.01
CA ARG A 77 -8.54 16.15 -0.64
C ARG A 77 -9.87 15.64 -1.17
N GLU A 78 -9.86 14.46 -1.80
CA GLU A 78 -11.02 13.95 -2.55
C GLU A 78 -12.03 13.23 -1.67
N TYR A 79 -11.58 12.53 -0.63
CA TYR A 79 -12.45 11.63 0.12
C TYR A 79 -12.84 12.14 1.49
N ASN A 80 -12.24 13.23 1.96
CA ASN A 80 -12.56 13.86 3.24
C ASN A 80 -12.85 12.86 4.34
N SER A 81 -12.09 11.78 4.37
CA SER A 81 -12.26 10.68 5.31
C SER A 81 -11.59 11.02 6.63
N LYS A 82 -12.15 10.49 7.74
CA LYS A 82 -11.48 10.52 9.03
C LYS A 82 -10.35 9.50 9.12
N GLN A 83 -10.25 8.59 8.15
CA GLN A 83 -9.21 7.57 8.13
C GLN A 83 -7.93 8.12 7.52
N ILE A 84 -6.80 7.64 8.05
CA ILE A 84 -5.47 8.03 7.59
C ILE A 84 -4.96 6.92 6.68
N LEU A 85 -5.12 7.13 5.37
CA LEU A 85 -4.81 6.12 4.35
C LEU A 85 -3.58 6.53 3.56
N VAL A 86 -2.51 5.77 3.67
CA VAL A 86 -1.27 6.00 2.92
C VAL A 86 -1.18 4.93 1.82
N PRO A 87 -1.28 5.31 0.54
CA PRO A 87 -1.33 4.33 -0.54
C PRO A 87 0.04 3.68 -0.74
N PHE A 88 0.05 2.36 -0.99
CA PHE A 88 1.30 1.67 -1.33
C PHE A 88 1.19 0.83 -2.60
N ALA A 89 -0.01 0.66 -3.15
CA ALA A 89 -0.21 -0.12 -4.38
C ALA A 89 -1.53 0.26 -5.03
N ASP A 90 -1.71 -0.18 -6.26
CA ASP A 90 -2.95 0.02 -7.01
C ASP A 90 -3.46 -1.30 -7.61
N ASP A 91 -4.68 -1.26 -8.14
CA ASP A 91 -5.21 -2.30 -9.01
C ASP A 91 -5.31 -1.77 -10.45
N PRO A 92 -5.60 -2.63 -11.45
CA PRO A 92 -5.69 -2.17 -12.84
C PRO A 92 -6.80 -1.15 -13.11
N ALA A 93 -7.81 -1.08 -12.25
CA ALA A 93 -8.92 -0.13 -12.39
C ALA A 93 -8.62 1.23 -11.75
N GLY A 94 -7.46 1.39 -11.11
CA GLY A 94 -7.08 2.64 -10.46
C GLY A 94 -7.50 2.74 -9.01
N ASN A 95 -8.05 1.69 -8.42
CA ASN A 95 -8.31 1.64 -6.98
C ASN A 95 -6.98 1.51 -6.23
N LEU A 96 -6.98 1.86 -4.94
CA LEU A 96 -5.77 1.94 -4.16
C LEU A 96 -5.77 0.92 -3.02
N ILE A 97 -4.59 0.35 -2.77
CA ILE A 97 -4.33 -0.48 -1.60
C ILE A 97 -3.51 0.37 -0.65
N CYS A 98 -3.99 0.53 0.57
CA CYS A 98 -3.44 1.52 1.50
C CYS A 98 -3.03 0.91 2.83
N PHE A 99 -2.02 1.51 3.45
CA PHE A 99 -1.80 1.37 4.88
C PHE A 99 -2.78 2.30 5.59
N ASP A 100 -3.56 1.77 6.50
CA ASP A 100 -4.52 2.52 7.29
C ASP A 100 -3.97 2.74 8.70
N TYR A 101 -3.59 3.98 9.00
CA TYR A 101 -2.99 4.36 10.28
C TYR A 101 -3.98 4.97 11.27
N THR A 102 -5.27 4.85 11.01
CA THR A 102 -6.29 5.50 11.82
C THR A 102 -6.25 5.06 13.28
N GLU A 103 -6.05 3.77 13.53
CA GLU A 103 -6.04 3.21 14.89
C GLU A 103 -4.64 3.11 15.49
N ASP A 104 -3.61 2.90 14.67
CA ASP A 104 -2.24 2.66 15.14
C ASP A 104 -1.25 3.28 14.16
N LYS A 105 -0.39 4.16 14.65
CA LYS A 105 0.59 4.88 13.83
C LYS A 105 1.83 4.03 13.49
N THR A 106 1.99 2.88 14.13
CA THR A 106 3.17 2.03 13.93
C THR A 106 2.86 0.70 13.26
N ILE A 107 1.64 0.18 13.42
CA ILE A 107 1.21 -1.08 12.81
C ILE A 107 -0.10 -0.83 12.06
N PRO A 108 -0.03 -0.45 10.79
CA PRO A 108 -1.24 -0.12 10.03
C PRO A 108 -1.99 -1.38 9.60
N HIS A 109 -3.32 -1.28 9.51
CA HIS A 109 -4.10 -2.25 8.77
C HIS A 109 -3.90 -2.04 7.27
N VAL A 110 -4.29 -3.02 6.46
CA VAL A 110 -4.31 -2.88 5.00
C VAL A 110 -5.75 -2.76 4.55
N THR A 111 -6.04 -1.72 3.79
CA THR A 111 -7.39 -1.43 3.30
C THR A 111 -7.39 -1.24 1.79
N PHE A 112 -8.56 -1.50 1.20
CA PHE A 112 -8.82 -1.24 -0.21
C PHE A 112 -9.70 0.00 -0.32
N LEU A 113 -9.25 0.99 -1.08
CA LEU A 113 -10.01 2.22 -1.35
C LEU A 113 -10.57 2.15 -2.77
N ASN A 114 -11.89 2.06 -2.87
CA ASN A 114 -12.57 2.17 -4.16
C ASN A 114 -12.62 3.64 -4.54
N THR A 115 -11.91 4.01 -5.61
CA THR A 115 -11.78 5.42 -5.99
C THR A 115 -13.03 5.99 -6.66
N ASP A 116 -13.94 5.14 -7.13
CA ASP A 116 -15.19 5.62 -7.76
C ASP A 116 -16.19 6.16 -6.72
N ASP A 117 -16.32 5.47 -5.58
CA ASP A 117 -17.33 5.81 -4.57
C ASP A 117 -16.73 6.16 -3.20
N GLY A 118 -15.42 6.02 -3.03
CA GLY A 118 -14.74 6.30 -1.76
C GLY A 118 -14.93 5.23 -0.69
N GLU A 119 -15.49 4.07 -1.04
CA GLU A 119 -15.67 2.98 -0.08
C GLU A 119 -14.32 2.44 0.38
N ILE A 120 -14.18 2.23 1.69
CA ILE A 120 -12.95 1.73 2.31
C ILE A 120 -13.27 0.40 2.97
N ILE A 121 -12.54 -0.65 2.57
CA ILE A 121 -12.76 -2.01 3.06
C ILE A 121 -11.45 -2.54 3.62
N GLU A 122 -11.47 -2.99 4.89
CA GLU A 122 -10.28 -3.62 5.48
C GLU A 122 -10.05 -4.98 4.80
N ILE A 123 -8.81 -5.23 4.39
CA ILE A 123 -8.41 -6.49 3.75
C ILE A 123 -7.63 -7.38 4.73
N ALA A 124 -6.75 -6.78 5.53
CA ALA A 124 -5.88 -7.52 6.44
C ALA A 124 -5.48 -6.63 7.61
N LYS A 125 -5.10 -7.26 8.73
CA LYS A 125 -4.71 -6.53 9.94
C LYS A 125 -3.27 -6.05 9.91
N THR A 126 -2.41 -6.68 9.09
CA THR A 126 -1.02 -6.27 8.92
C THR A 126 -0.61 -6.46 7.46
N PHE A 127 0.50 -5.81 7.10
CA PHE A 127 1.07 -5.97 5.76
C PHE A 127 1.49 -7.42 5.50
N ASN A 128 2.09 -8.10 6.49
CA ASN A 128 2.47 -9.50 6.33
C ASN A 128 1.26 -10.40 6.11
N ASP A 129 0.18 -10.18 6.84
CA ASP A 129 -1.07 -10.93 6.63
C ASP A 129 -1.60 -10.71 5.22
N PHE A 130 -1.54 -9.48 4.72
CA PHE A 130 -1.95 -9.17 3.35
C PHE A 130 -1.12 -9.94 2.32
N LEU A 131 0.20 -9.97 2.47
CA LEU A 131 1.05 -10.70 1.54
C LEU A 131 0.73 -12.19 1.51
N GLN A 132 0.30 -12.77 2.63
CA GLN A 132 -0.01 -14.19 2.72
C GLN A 132 -1.32 -14.58 2.04
N ILE A 133 -2.24 -13.65 1.83
CA ILE A 133 -3.50 -13.95 1.15
C ILE A 133 -3.39 -13.86 -0.38
N LEU A 134 -2.29 -13.38 -0.92
CA LEU A 134 -2.08 -13.32 -2.37
C LEU A 134 -2.01 -14.72 -2.98
N VAL A 135 -2.77 -14.92 -4.04
CA VAL A 135 -2.85 -16.21 -4.72
C VAL A 135 -2.74 -16.08 -6.24
#